data_9b4d801440fc6e7544f2c987dd53912a
#
_entry.id   9b4d801440fc6e7544f2c987dd53912a
#
_cell.length_a   1.000
_cell.length_b   1.000
_cell.length_c   1.000
_cell.angle_alpha   90.00
_cell.angle_beta   90.00
_cell.angle_gamma   90.00
#
_symmetry.space_group_name_H-M   'P 1'
#
loop_
_entity.id
_entity.type
_entity.pdbx_description
1 polymer ?
#
loop_
_entity_poly.entity_id
_entity_poly.type
_entity_poly.pdbx_seq_one_letter_code
_entity_poly.pdbx_strand_id
1 'polypeptide(L)'
;MGVEPQDAMEADAAATAVPVGMGQVVDRFRKPTVQGLPRVVEFRNVTKTYNVGMPNEFTAIRDVNFFVEDLPNKGEFVCILGPSGCGKSTILRLIAGLPPQQPATAGDVLVQGEPVLGPSSERGMVFQDYTSFDHRTVLENITFGLECQGTRRWQREKLGRDWVE
;
A
#
# COMPACT_ATOMS: atom_id res chain seq x y z
N MET A 1 -37.94 53.60 30.89
CA MET A 1 -38.67 52.68 29.97
C MET A 1 -37.78 52.44 28.81
N GLY A 2 -36.95 51.44 28.96
CA GLY A 2 -36.00 51.04 27.99
C GLY A 2 -36.44 49.67 27.39
N VAL A 3 -36.38 49.59 26.14
CA VAL A 3 -36.57 48.37 25.38
C VAL A 3 -35.16 47.88 24.98
N GLU A 4 -34.83 46.73 25.45
CA GLU A 4 -33.68 45.99 24.91
C GLU A 4 -33.97 45.57 23.47
N PRO A 5 -33.01 45.58 22.59
CA PRO A 5 -33.06 44.77 21.40
C PRO A 5 -32.33 43.44 21.65
N GLN A 6 -33.10 42.40 21.57
CA GLN A 6 -32.63 41.10 21.16
C GLN A 6 -32.08 41.23 19.75
N ASP A 7 -30.97 40.59 19.50
CA ASP A 7 -30.63 39.92 18.26
C ASP A 7 -29.12 39.97 18.06
N ALA A 8 -28.52 38.91 17.88
CA ALA A 8 -28.46 38.19 16.67
C ALA A 8 -27.57 36.98 16.88
N MET A 9 -28.19 35.87 17.05
CA MET A 9 -27.59 34.60 16.72
C MET A 9 -27.80 34.36 15.23
N GLU A 10 -26.93 34.83 14.43
CA GLU A 10 -26.69 34.21 13.12
C GLU A 10 -25.31 33.59 13.12
N ALA A 11 -25.30 32.31 13.47
CA ALA A 11 -24.16 31.45 13.30
C ALA A 11 -23.96 31.24 11.82
N ASP A 12 -22.89 31.79 11.35
CA ASP A 12 -22.31 31.45 10.03
C ASP A 12 -21.93 29.99 10.00
N ALA A 13 -22.87 29.18 9.53
CA ALA A 13 -22.62 27.76 9.19
C ALA A 13 -22.04 27.70 7.79
N ALA A 14 -20.84 28.22 7.61
CA ALA A 14 -20.02 27.88 6.49
C ALA A 14 -19.52 26.44 6.70
N ALA A 15 -20.36 25.51 6.30
CA ALA A 15 -19.95 24.12 6.14
C ALA A 15 -18.84 24.05 5.11
N THR A 16 -17.62 24.09 5.59
CA THR A 16 -16.44 23.76 4.81
C THR A 16 -16.57 22.29 4.40
N ALA A 17 -16.99 22.07 3.18
CA ALA A 17 -17.01 20.74 2.57
C ALA A 17 -15.60 20.19 2.63
N VAL A 18 -15.37 19.26 3.55
CA VAL A 18 -14.14 18.46 3.57
C VAL A 18 -14.12 17.66 2.28
N PRO A 19 -13.09 17.79 1.44
CA PRO A 19 -13.01 17.01 0.22
C PRO A 19 -13.03 15.52 0.57
N VAL A 20 -14.02 14.81 0.05
CA VAL A 20 -14.13 13.36 0.13
C VAL A 20 -13.02 12.76 -0.72
N GLY A 21 -11.88 12.51 -0.10
CA GLY A 21 -10.75 11.94 -0.82
C GLY A 21 -9.54 11.77 0.06
N MET A 22 -9.65 10.90 1.05
CA MET A 22 -8.57 10.13 1.66
C MET A 22 -9.19 9.32 2.78
N GLY A 23 -9.20 8.00 2.60
CA GLY A 23 -9.50 7.12 3.70
C GLY A 23 -8.51 7.43 4.83
N GLN A 24 -8.98 8.08 5.88
CA GLN A 24 -8.20 8.12 7.12
C GLN A 24 -8.00 6.67 7.52
N VAL A 25 -6.75 6.25 7.60
CA VAL A 25 -6.39 5.01 8.27
C VAL A 25 -6.86 5.18 9.72
N VAL A 26 -8.04 4.62 10.03
CA VAL A 26 -8.59 4.72 11.37
C VAL A 26 -7.80 3.76 12.24
N ASP A 27 -6.88 4.29 13.00
CA ASP A 27 -5.94 3.59 13.88
C ASP A 27 -6.63 3.02 15.16
N ARG A 28 -7.86 2.48 15.00
CA ARG A 28 -8.63 1.91 16.12
C ARG A 28 -8.08 0.60 16.67
N PHE A 29 -7.11 0.01 15.97
CA PHE A 29 -6.53 -1.29 16.33
C PHE A 29 -5.00 -1.24 16.50
N ARG A 30 -4.43 -0.04 16.67
CA ARG A 30 -3.02 0.09 16.93
C ARG A 30 -2.69 -0.57 18.26
N LYS A 31 -2.08 -1.74 18.20
CA LYS A 31 -1.39 -2.30 19.36
C LYS A 31 -0.33 -1.29 19.81
N PRO A 32 -0.08 -1.13 21.13
CA PRO A 32 0.96 -0.23 21.58
C PRO A 32 2.26 -0.59 20.86
N THR A 33 2.85 0.40 20.20
CA THR A 33 4.14 0.28 19.53
C THR A 33 5.18 -0.15 20.55
N VAL A 34 5.74 -1.33 20.39
CA VAL A 34 6.90 -1.75 21.19
C VAL A 34 8.08 -0.98 20.59
N GLN A 35 8.62 -0.03 21.33
CA GLN A 35 9.75 0.76 20.85
C GLN A 35 10.92 -0.15 20.49
N GLY A 36 11.41 -0.02 19.25
CA GLY A 36 12.63 -0.69 18.80
C GLY A 36 12.42 -1.94 17.93
N LEU A 37 11.19 -2.30 17.54
CA LEU A 37 10.99 -3.37 16.56
C LEU A 37 11.38 -2.92 15.15
N PRO A 38 11.97 -3.82 14.35
CA PRO A 38 12.22 -3.55 12.93
C PRO A 38 10.92 -3.21 12.20
N ARG A 39 10.98 -2.37 11.19
CA ARG A 39 9.83 -2.03 10.34
C ARG A 39 9.90 -2.83 9.04
N VAL A 40 8.90 -3.67 8.83
CA VAL A 40 8.78 -4.44 7.58
C VAL A 40 8.42 -3.52 6.43
N VAL A 41 7.46 -2.62 6.64
CA VAL A 41 7.03 -1.61 5.65
C VAL A 41 6.97 -0.26 6.34
N GLU A 42 7.44 0.79 5.67
CA GLU A 42 7.33 2.15 6.16
C GLU A 42 7.04 3.12 5.00
N PHE A 43 6.04 3.96 5.19
CA PHE A 43 5.69 5.08 4.33
C PHE A 43 5.99 6.38 5.06
N ARG A 44 6.78 7.26 4.45
CA ARG A 44 7.15 8.57 4.97
C ARG A 44 6.70 9.66 4.00
N ASN A 45 5.61 10.37 4.33
CA ASN A 45 5.04 11.47 3.56
C ASN A 45 4.81 11.13 2.08
N VAL A 46 4.36 9.90 1.81
CA VAL A 46 4.26 9.37 0.46
C VAL A 46 3.09 9.99 -0.30
N THR A 47 3.40 10.58 -1.43
CA THR A 47 2.42 11.11 -2.39
C THR A 47 2.63 10.44 -3.74
N LYS A 48 1.54 10.05 -4.39
CA LYS A 48 1.55 9.58 -5.78
C LYS A 48 0.55 10.35 -6.61
N THR A 49 1.08 11.11 -7.55
CA THR A 49 0.34 11.85 -8.57
C THR A 49 0.68 11.27 -9.93
N TYR A 50 -0.35 11.02 -10.72
CA TYR A 50 -0.23 10.59 -12.11
C TYR A 50 -0.35 11.80 -13.04
N ASN A 51 0.30 11.73 -14.20
CA ASN A 51 0.23 12.75 -15.26
C ASN A 51 0.58 14.16 -14.77
N VAL A 52 1.60 14.27 -13.93
CA VAL A 52 2.04 15.55 -13.34
C VAL A 52 2.23 16.61 -14.43
N GLY A 53 1.60 17.78 -14.24
CA GLY A 53 1.66 18.91 -15.17
C GLY A 53 0.79 18.75 -16.42
N MET A 54 -0.05 17.71 -16.53
CA MET A 54 -0.96 17.48 -17.64
C MET A 54 -2.42 17.84 -17.25
N PRO A 55 -3.31 18.12 -18.23
CA PRO A 55 -4.72 18.43 -17.93
C PRO A 55 -5.48 17.36 -17.15
N ASN A 56 -5.02 16.11 -17.22
CA ASN A 56 -5.59 14.95 -16.53
C ASN A 56 -4.73 14.51 -15.32
N GLU A 57 -4.06 15.46 -14.69
CA GLU A 57 -3.34 15.21 -13.45
C GLU A 57 -4.27 14.67 -12.36
N PHE A 58 -3.86 13.61 -11.70
CA PHE A 58 -4.64 12.98 -10.64
C PHE A 58 -3.74 12.49 -9.51
N THR A 59 -4.02 12.95 -8.28
CA THR A 59 -3.33 12.48 -7.08
C THR A 59 -4.11 11.34 -6.44
N ALA A 60 -3.56 10.14 -6.51
CA ALA A 60 -4.18 8.92 -5.97
C ALA A 60 -4.02 8.79 -4.45
N ILE A 61 -2.88 9.17 -3.91
CA ILE A 61 -2.58 9.22 -2.47
C ILE A 61 -1.74 10.47 -2.18
N ARG A 62 -1.96 11.05 -1.00
CA ARG A 62 -1.25 12.27 -0.59
C ARG A 62 -0.81 12.15 0.87
N ASP A 63 0.46 12.46 1.11
CA ASP A 63 1.07 12.56 2.45
C ASP A 63 0.75 11.36 3.35
N VAL A 64 0.85 10.16 2.78
CA VAL A 64 0.54 8.92 3.50
C VAL A 64 1.70 8.55 4.39
N ASN A 65 1.39 8.35 5.67
CA ASN A 65 2.34 7.97 6.71
C ASN A 65 1.82 6.76 7.47
N PHE A 66 2.52 5.66 7.44
CA PHE A 66 2.27 4.48 8.29
C PHE A 66 3.49 3.57 8.29
N PHE A 67 3.50 2.62 9.21
CA PHE A 67 4.49 1.55 9.22
C PHE A 67 3.87 0.24 9.72
N VAL A 68 4.51 -0.86 9.37
CA VAL A 68 4.23 -2.21 9.86
C VAL A 68 5.48 -2.69 10.60
N GLU A 69 5.32 -3.08 11.86
CA GLU A 69 6.41 -3.61 12.69
C GLU A 69 6.54 -5.12 12.49
N ASP A 70 7.75 -5.63 12.53
CA ASP A 70 8.07 -7.07 12.52
C ASP A 70 7.96 -7.62 13.93
N LEU A 71 6.93 -8.43 14.18
CA LEU A 71 6.74 -9.06 15.49
C LEU A 71 7.50 -10.38 15.56
N PRO A 72 8.37 -10.59 16.57
CA PRO A 72 9.19 -11.79 16.66
C PRO A 72 8.38 -13.08 16.57
N ASN A 73 8.76 -13.96 15.65
CA ASN A 73 8.14 -15.28 15.42
C ASN A 73 6.64 -15.23 15.07
N LYS A 74 6.17 -14.14 14.46
CA LYS A 74 4.80 -13.99 13.98
C LYS A 74 4.82 -13.42 12.58
N GLY A 75 3.90 -13.91 11.73
CA GLY A 75 3.57 -13.24 10.47
C GLY A 75 2.48 -12.19 10.71
N GLU A 76 2.62 -11.00 10.13
CA GLU A 76 1.62 -9.95 10.21
C GLU A 76 0.63 -10.08 9.05
N PHE A 77 -0.64 -9.99 9.39
CA PHE A 77 -1.71 -9.79 8.43
C PHE A 77 -2.23 -8.36 8.54
N VAL A 78 -1.96 -7.55 7.53
CA VAL A 78 -2.37 -6.15 7.47
C VAL A 78 -3.43 -5.95 6.41
N CYS A 79 -4.56 -5.36 6.79
CA CYS A 79 -5.67 -5.10 5.88
C CYS A 79 -5.83 -3.60 5.63
N ILE A 80 -5.85 -3.21 4.34
CA ILE A 80 -6.14 -1.83 3.91
C ILE A 80 -7.58 -1.77 3.43
N LEU A 81 -8.42 -1.04 4.16
CA LEU A 81 -9.84 -0.88 3.88
C LEU A 81 -10.15 0.51 3.32
N GLY A 82 -11.17 0.59 2.47
CA GLY A 82 -11.64 1.85 1.92
C GLY A 82 -12.47 1.65 0.65
N PRO A 83 -13.19 2.69 0.17
CA PRO A 83 -14.00 2.63 -1.03
C PRO A 83 -13.16 2.37 -2.28
N SER A 84 -13.83 2.02 -3.40
CA SER A 84 -13.15 1.89 -4.69
C SER A 84 -12.48 3.22 -5.09
N GLY A 85 -11.29 3.14 -5.66
CA GLY A 85 -10.54 4.32 -6.11
C GLY A 85 -9.78 5.10 -5.02
N CYS A 86 -9.86 4.74 -3.73
CA CYS A 86 -9.19 5.48 -2.65
C CYS A 86 -7.66 5.25 -2.54
N GLY A 87 -7.02 4.56 -3.48
CA GLY A 87 -5.57 4.39 -3.51
C GLY A 87 -5.02 3.08 -2.91
N LYS A 88 -5.86 2.12 -2.48
CA LYS A 88 -5.39 0.83 -1.90
C LYS A 88 -4.40 0.09 -2.80
N SER A 89 -4.77 -0.08 -4.06
CA SER A 89 -3.90 -0.74 -5.05
C SER A 89 -2.64 0.07 -5.36
N THR A 90 -2.70 1.40 -5.24
CA THR A 90 -1.52 2.27 -5.38
C THR A 90 -0.52 2.00 -4.26
N ILE A 91 -0.99 1.90 -3.02
CA ILE A 91 -0.13 1.57 -1.86
C ILE A 91 0.52 0.21 -2.05
N LEU A 92 -0.25 -0.84 -2.38
CA LEU A 92 0.28 -2.19 -2.58
C LEU A 92 1.32 -2.24 -3.72
N ARG A 93 1.05 -1.56 -4.83
CA ARG A 93 1.99 -1.53 -5.98
C ARG A 93 3.26 -0.72 -5.68
N LEU A 94 3.17 0.33 -4.85
CA LEU A 94 4.35 1.05 -4.36
C LEU A 94 5.22 0.15 -3.47
N ILE A 95 4.63 -0.65 -2.58
CA ILE A 95 5.37 -1.64 -1.77
C ILE A 95 6.02 -2.69 -2.67
N ALA A 96 5.30 -3.20 -3.67
CA ALA A 96 5.83 -4.18 -4.62
C ALA A 96 6.87 -3.60 -5.58
N GLY A 97 6.98 -2.27 -5.66
CA GLY A 97 7.92 -1.59 -6.56
C GLY A 97 7.49 -1.58 -8.02
N LEU A 98 6.19 -1.71 -8.30
CA LEU A 98 5.68 -1.87 -9.66
C LEU A 98 5.42 -0.53 -10.35
N PRO A 99 5.85 -0.35 -11.62
CA PRO A 99 5.47 0.80 -12.42
C PRO A 99 3.97 0.72 -12.82
N PRO A 100 3.31 1.84 -13.12
CA PRO A 100 3.78 3.22 -13.04
C PRO A 100 3.68 3.84 -11.64
N GLN A 101 3.30 3.06 -10.61
CA GLN A 101 3.16 3.56 -9.24
C GLN A 101 4.52 3.91 -8.65
N GLN A 102 5.51 3.04 -8.80
CA GLN A 102 6.90 3.33 -8.46
C GLN A 102 7.59 4.04 -9.65
N PRO A 103 8.31 5.16 -9.40
CA PRO A 103 8.54 5.79 -8.09
C PRO A 103 7.32 6.57 -7.56
N ALA A 104 7.30 6.80 -6.24
CA ALA A 104 6.42 7.79 -5.63
C ALA A 104 6.73 9.19 -6.19
N THR A 105 5.74 10.09 -6.20
CA THR A 105 5.95 11.48 -6.63
C THR A 105 6.67 12.29 -5.55
N ALA A 106 6.43 11.95 -4.28
CA ALA A 106 7.14 12.51 -3.13
C ALA A 106 7.12 11.51 -1.98
N GLY A 107 8.04 11.68 -1.04
CA GLY A 107 8.21 10.81 0.13
C GLY A 107 8.92 9.50 -0.18
N ASP A 108 9.10 8.68 0.85
CA ASP A 108 9.87 7.45 0.78
C ASP A 108 9.02 6.24 1.13
N VAL A 109 9.14 5.17 0.34
CA VAL A 109 8.61 3.84 0.63
C VAL A 109 9.78 2.94 0.95
N LEU A 110 9.80 2.39 2.16
CA LEU A 110 10.85 1.48 2.61
C LEU A 110 10.27 0.11 2.93
N VAL A 111 11.04 -0.92 2.63
CA VAL A 111 10.77 -2.31 3.03
C VAL A 111 12.01 -2.84 3.72
N GLN A 112 11.86 -3.32 4.96
CA GLN A 112 12.97 -3.76 5.82
C GLN A 112 14.07 -2.68 6.00
N GLY A 113 13.66 -1.41 6.01
CA GLY A 113 14.54 -0.26 6.14
C GLY A 113 15.20 0.21 4.83
N GLU A 114 15.08 -0.55 3.74
CA GLU A 114 15.67 -0.23 2.44
C GLU A 114 14.65 0.44 1.51
N PRO A 115 15.04 1.49 0.77
CA PRO A 115 14.16 2.14 -0.20
C PRO A 115 13.70 1.19 -1.31
N VAL A 116 12.42 1.24 -1.63
CA VAL A 116 11.87 0.50 -2.76
C VAL A 116 12.22 1.21 -4.05
N LEU A 117 13.15 0.68 -4.82
CA LEU A 117 13.59 1.25 -6.12
C LEU A 117 12.93 0.56 -7.33
N GLY A 118 12.37 -0.64 -7.14
CA GLY A 118 11.75 -1.43 -8.19
C GLY A 118 11.25 -2.78 -7.69
N PRO A 119 10.78 -3.66 -8.58
CA PRO A 119 10.40 -5.02 -8.22
C PRO A 119 11.57 -5.82 -7.64
N SER A 120 11.27 -6.75 -6.72
CA SER A 120 12.27 -7.63 -6.11
C SER A 120 11.67 -9.02 -5.90
N SER A 121 12.51 -10.06 -5.94
CA SER A 121 12.11 -11.45 -5.66
C SER A 121 11.64 -11.66 -4.20
N GLU A 122 11.91 -10.72 -3.32
CA GLU A 122 11.51 -10.76 -1.91
C GLU A 122 10.09 -10.21 -1.68
N ARG A 123 9.49 -9.57 -2.69
CA ARG A 123 8.17 -8.95 -2.62
C ARG A 123 7.24 -9.52 -3.68
N GLY A 124 6.47 -10.54 -3.30
CA GLY A 124 5.43 -11.11 -4.14
C GLY A 124 4.15 -10.26 -4.12
N MET A 125 3.46 -10.16 -5.24
CA MET A 125 2.14 -9.54 -5.33
C MET A 125 1.16 -10.49 -6.02
N VAL A 126 -0.01 -10.71 -5.39
CA VAL A 126 -1.13 -11.40 -6.00
C VAL A 126 -2.07 -10.35 -6.60
N PHE A 127 -2.31 -10.43 -7.91
CA PHE A 127 -3.20 -9.50 -8.62
C PHE A 127 -4.66 -9.96 -8.52
N GLN A 128 -5.60 -9.05 -8.79
CA GLN A 128 -7.03 -9.36 -8.78
C GLN A 128 -7.45 -10.26 -9.94
N ASP A 129 -6.77 -10.09 -11.09
CA ASP A 129 -7.02 -10.90 -12.27
C ASP A 129 -6.15 -12.16 -12.26
N TYR A 130 -6.56 -13.18 -13.00
CA TYR A 130 -5.75 -14.38 -13.19
C TYR A 130 -4.45 -14.02 -13.91
N THR A 131 -3.33 -14.22 -13.23
CA THR A 131 -2.00 -13.80 -13.70
C THR A 131 -1.07 -14.99 -13.91
N SER A 132 -1.62 -16.18 -14.13
CA SER A 132 -0.80 -17.32 -14.56
C SER A 132 -0.20 -17.03 -15.94
N PHE A 133 1.01 -17.51 -16.13
CA PHE A 133 1.69 -17.41 -17.44
C PHE A 133 1.16 -18.50 -18.37
N ASP A 134 0.39 -18.11 -19.37
CA ASP A 134 -0.26 -19.04 -20.33
C ASP A 134 0.75 -19.83 -21.15
N HIS A 135 1.96 -19.31 -21.34
CA HIS A 135 3.06 -19.95 -22.05
C HIS A 135 3.90 -20.91 -21.16
N ARG A 136 3.52 -21.07 -19.90
CA ARG A 136 4.20 -21.96 -18.93
C ARG A 136 3.29 -23.10 -18.50
N THR A 137 3.88 -24.22 -18.14
CA THR A 137 3.16 -25.33 -17.51
C THR A 137 2.69 -24.96 -16.10
N VAL A 138 1.76 -25.73 -15.55
CA VAL A 138 1.30 -25.56 -14.15
C VAL A 138 2.46 -25.59 -13.18
N LEU A 139 3.36 -26.58 -13.32
CA LEU A 139 4.54 -26.70 -12.46
C LEU A 139 5.48 -25.50 -12.56
N GLU A 140 5.69 -24.97 -13.78
CA GLU A 140 6.52 -23.78 -13.97
C GLU A 140 5.86 -22.51 -13.40
N ASN A 141 4.55 -22.41 -13.43
CA ASN A 141 3.82 -21.32 -12.75
C ASN A 141 3.97 -21.41 -11.23
N ILE A 142 3.77 -22.60 -10.64
CA ILE A 142 3.92 -22.84 -9.20
C ILE A 142 5.35 -22.52 -8.74
N THR A 143 6.34 -22.92 -9.52
CA THR A 143 7.76 -22.77 -9.16
C THR A 143 8.38 -21.45 -9.62
N PHE A 144 7.60 -20.53 -10.18
CA PHE A 144 8.11 -19.25 -10.70
C PHE A 144 8.81 -18.40 -9.64
N GLY A 145 8.26 -18.32 -8.43
CA GLY A 145 8.89 -17.59 -7.32
C GLY A 145 10.30 -18.13 -6.99
N LEU A 146 10.47 -19.45 -6.98
CA LEU A 146 11.77 -20.09 -6.78
C LEU A 146 12.74 -19.82 -7.95
N GLU A 147 12.20 -19.69 -9.18
CA GLU A 147 12.98 -19.27 -10.35
C GLU A 147 13.53 -17.86 -10.18
N CYS A 148 12.69 -16.92 -9.76
CA CYS A 148 13.09 -15.54 -9.48
C CYS A 148 14.17 -15.43 -8.40
N GLN A 149 14.18 -16.36 -7.44
CA GLN A 149 15.22 -16.49 -6.40
C GLN A 149 16.49 -17.19 -6.87
N GLY A 150 16.56 -17.61 -8.14
CA GLY A 150 17.73 -18.28 -8.70
C GLY A 150 17.85 -19.76 -8.32
N THR A 151 16.81 -20.39 -7.76
CA THR A 151 16.81 -21.82 -7.42
C THR A 151 16.98 -22.67 -8.67
N ARG A 152 17.88 -23.66 -8.63
CA ARG A 152 18.16 -24.56 -9.76
C ARG A 152 16.91 -25.33 -10.20
N ARG A 153 16.75 -25.55 -11.50
CA ARG A 153 15.55 -26.14 -12.10
C ARG A 153 15.13 -27.45 -11.42
N TRP A 154 16.04 -28.38 -11.22
CA TRP A 154 15.74 -29.68 -10.62
C TRP A 154 15.26 -29.58 -9.17
N GLN A 155 15.77 -28.61 -8.40
CA GLN A 155 15.35 -28.35 -7.01
C GLN A 155 13.94 -27.77 -6.96
N ARG A 156 13.68 -26.75 -7.79
CA ARG A 156 12.36 -26.12 -7.84
C ARG A 156 11.27 -27.04 -8.35
N GLU A 157 11.58 -27.90 -9.36
CA GLU A 157 10.64 -28.88 -9.85
C GLU A 157 10.29 -29.93 -8.80
N LYS A 158 11.29 -30.40 -8.02
CA LYS A 158 11.06 -31.30 -6.90
C LYS A 158 10.15 -30.66 -5.86
N LEU A 159 10.48 -29.47 -5.37
CA LEU A 159 9.66 -28.72 -4.38
C LEU A 159 8.25 -28.45 -4.91
N GLY A 160 8.13 -28.06 -6.19
CA GLY A 160 6.83 -27.80 -6.78
C GLY A 160 5.93 -29.04 -6.88
N ARG A 161 6.48 -30.23 -7.09
CA ARG A 161 5.73 -31.49 -7.06
C ARG A 161 5.24 -31.81 -5.66
N ASP A 162 6.09 -31.63 -4.64
CA ASP A 162 5.75 -31.87 -3.24
C ASP A 162 4.61 -30.93 -2.76
N TRP A 163 4.37 -29.80 -3.46
CA TRP A 163 3.26 -28.88 -3.13
C TRP A 163 1.93 -29.22 -3.84
N VAL A 164 1.98 -30.07 -4.86
CA VAL A 164 0.80 -30.43 -5.66
C VAL A 164 0.18 -31.76 -5.18
N GLU A 165 0.95 -32.60 -4.53
CA GLU A 165 0.51 -33.86 -3.90
C GLU A 165 -0.16 -33.59 -2.54
#